data_f73095d6a01c0235252f2c76bdc30647
#
_entry.id   f73095d6a01c0235252f2c76bdc30647
#
_cell.length_a   1.000
_cell.length_b   1.000
_cell.length_c   1.000
_cell.angle_alpha   90.00
_cell.angle_beta   90.00
_cell.angle_gamma   90.00
#
_symmetry.space_group_name_H-M   'P 1'
#
loop_
_entity.id
_entity.type
_entity.pdbx_description
1 polymer ?
#
loop_
_entity_poly.entity_id
_entity_poly.type
_entity_poly.pdbx_seq_one_letter_code
_entity_poly.pdbx_strand_id
1 'polypeptide(L)'
;MLFRSEHIYGENTDGIGLVTDLVRNAGFKLQGRRILLIGAGGAAAGVLGPLLTEKPLSIWVANRSVDKAIQLAARHASLAASEGVDCRAFGLTHEAILSHSFDLVINASSSSLNNAALPIPASVLQANGLACDLMYGPAAQAFMEWALTHGTEARDGLGMLVEQAAASFHLWRGVQPPTQQVLVDLRALISPSQ
;
A
#
# COMPACT_ATOMS: atom_id res chain seq x y z
N MET A 1 -18.88 -9.69 -3.74
CA MET A 1 -19.45 -10.97 -3.26
C MET A 1 -20.10 -11.67 -4.44
N LEU A 2 -19.63 -12.86 -4.80
CA LEU A 2 -20.22 -13.70 -5.87
C LEU A 2 -20.95 -14.88 -5.22
N PHE A 3 -22.21 -15.05 -5.57
CA PHE A 3 -22.99 -16.23 -5.20
C PHE A 3 -22.88 -17.24 -6.35
N ARG A 4 -22.21 -18.36 -6.12
CA ARG A 4 -22.22 -19.51 -7.02
C ARG A 4 -22.60 -20.73 -6.23
N SER A 5 -23.75 -21.33 -6.54
CA SER A 5 -24.30 -22.51 -5.89
C SER A 5 -24.53 -22.35 -4.37
N GLU A 6 -24.26 -23.34 -3.56
CA GLU A 6 -24.46 -23.37 -2.11
C GLU A 6 -23.35 -22.68 -1.30
N HIS A 7 -22.29 -22.14 -1.96
CA HIS A 7 -21.15 -21.53 -1.30
C HIS A 7 -21.05 -20.04 -1.61
N ILE A 8 -20.82 -19.24 -0.56
CA ILE A 8 -20.57 -17.80 -0.66
C ILE A 8 -19.05 -17.60 -0.67
N TYR A 9 -18.53 -16.96 -1.71
CA TYR A 9 -17.12 -16.58 -1.81
C TYR A 9 -16.98 -15.07 -1.64
N GLY A 10 -16.09 -14.64 -0.74
CA GLY A 10 -15.71 -13.25 -0.58
C GLY A 10 -14.24 -13.10 -0.96
N GLU A 11 -13.93 -12.06 -1.74
CA GLU A 11 -12.57 -11.74 -2.14
C GLU A 11 -12.30 -10.26 -1.87
N ASN A 12 -11.07 -9.94 -1.46
CA ASN A 12 -10.61 -8.57 -1.27
C ASN A 12 -9.70 -8.20 -2.45
N THR A 13 -10.09 -7.16 -3.18
CA THR A 13 -9.36 -6.67 -4.35
C THR A 13 -8.38 -5.52 -4.04
N ASP A 14 -8.31 -5.04 -2.79
CA ASP A 14 -7.45 -3.91 -2.40
C ASP A 14 -5.98 -4.18 -2.74
N GLY A 15 -5.49 -5.36 -2.35
CA GLY A 15 -4.10 -5.72 -2.59
C GLY A 15 -3.77 -5.90 -4.07
N ILE A 16 -4.69 -6.48 -4.85
CA ILE A 16 -4.55 -6.58 -6.32
C ILE A 16 -4.48 -5.17 -6.92
N GLY A 17 -5.34 -4.25 -6.45
CA GLY A 17 -5.35 -2.87 -6.90
C GLY A 17 -4.04 -2.15 -6.60
N LEU A 18 -3.53 -2.26 -5.37
CA LEU A 18 -2.26 -1.63 -4.99
C LEU A 18 -1.08 -2.19 -5.79
N VAL A 19 -0.94 -3.51 -5.88
CA VAL A 19 0.15 -4.15 -6.64
C VAL A 19 0.08 -3.73 -8.11
N THR A 20 -1.11 -3.74 -8.70
CA THR A 20 -1.29 -3.30 -10.09
C THR A 20 -0.90 -1.84 -10.29
N ASP A 21 -1.29 -0.94 -9.39
CA ASP A 21 -0.91 0.47 -9.49
C ASP A 21 0.61 0.67 -9.35
N LEU A 22 1.23 0.03 -8.37
CA LEU A 22 2.68 0.13 -8.16
C LEU A 22 3.48 -0.43 -9.35
N VAL A 23 3.11 -1.62 -9.83
CA VAL A 23 3.90 -2.32 -10.86
C VAL A 23 3.62 -1.78 -12.25
N ARG A 24 2.34 -1.60 -12.63
CA ARG A 24 1.96 -1.21 -14.00
C ARG A 24 1.93 0.30 -14.20
N ASN A 25 1.32 1.04 -13.27
CA ASN A 25 1.11 2.47 -13.45
C ASN A 25 2.35 3.28 -13.00
N ALA A 26 3.01 2.86 -11.91
CA ALA A 26 4.23 3.50 -11.43
C ALA A 26 5.52 2.89 -12.03
N GLY A 27 5.46 1.71 -12.65
CA GLY A 27 6.64 1.01 -13.15
C GLY A 27 7.59 0.54 -12.04
N PHE A 28 7.12 0.50 -10.77
CA PHE A 28 7.94 0.15 -9.62
C PHE A 28 7.96 -1.37 -9.41
N LYS A 29 9.12 -2.00 -9.57
CA LYS A 29 9.29 -3.43 -9.34
C LYS A 29 9.37 -3.71 -7.84
N LEU A 30 8.49 -4.58 -7.33
CA LEU A 30 8.42 -4.95 -5.92
C LEU A 30 9.43 -6.04 -5.54
N GLN A 31 9.76 -6.94 -6.48
CA GLN A 31 10.68 -8.04 -6.23
C GLN A 31 12.04 -7.57 -5.73
N GLY A 32 12.51 -8.16 -4.62
CA GLY A 32 13.80 -7.85 -4.01
C GLY A 32 13.86 -6.51 -3.26
N ARG A 33 12.75 -5.76 -3.17
CA ARG A 33 12.69 -4.46 -2.49
C ARG A 33 12.46 -4.58 -1.00
N ARG A 34 12.91 -3.60 -0.25
CA ARG A 34 12.61 -3.42 1.17
C ARG A 34 11.43 -2.50 1.33
N ILE A 35 10.36 -3.00 1.94
CA ILE A 35 9.09 -2.29 2.06
C ILE A 35 8.79 -1.99 3.52
N LEU A 36 8.42 -0.76 3.83
CA LEU A 36 7.83 -0.37 5.11
C LEU A 36 6.33 -0.16 4.92
N LEU A 37 5.53 -0.99 5.57
CA LEU A 37 4.07 -0.87 5.62
C LEU A 37 3.67 -0.25 6.96
N ILE A 38 3.19 0.98 6.91
CA ILE A 38 2.75 1.75 8.08
C ILE A 38 1.25 1.54 8.28
N GLY A 39 0.90 1.00 9.43
CA GLY A 39 -0.47 0.64 9.80
C GLY A 39 -0.66 -0.87 9.94
N ALA A 40 -1.63 -1.27 10.76
CA ALA A 40 -2.02 -2.67 10.97
C ALA A 40 -3.55 -2.80 11.08
N GLY A 41 -4.28 -1.95 10.37
CA GLY A 41 -5.73 -1.99 10.22
C GLY A 41 -6.19 -2.82 9.04
N GLY A 42 -7.47 -2.66 8.66
CA GLY A 42 -8.08 -3.39 7.55
C GLY A 42 -7.37 -3.19 6.22
N ALA A 43 -6.99 -1.94 5.88
CA ALA A 43 -6.26 -1.63 4.65
C ALA A 43 -4.90 -2.37 4.60
N ALA A 44 -4.10 -2.28 5.67
CA ALA A 44 -2.83 -3.00 5.76
C ALA A 44 -3.01 -4.52 5.63
N ALA A 45 -4.05 -5.07 6.26
CA ALA A 45 -4.37 -6.50 6.18
C ALA A 45 -4.77 -6.92 4.75
N GLY A 46 -5.48 -6.06 4.01
CA GLY A 46 -5.89 -6.32 2.64
C GLY A 46 -4.73 -6.33 1.64
N VAL A 47 -3.68 -5.56 1.91
CA VAL A 47 -2.56 -5.41 0.96
C VAL A 47 -1.35 -6.28 1.28
N LEU A 48 -1.15 -6.71 2.54
CA LEU A 48 0.06 -7.43 2.94
C LEU A 48 0.25 -8.76 2.20
N GLY A 49 -0.81 -9.57 2.08
CA GLY A 49 -0.72 -10.84 1.36
C GLY A 49 -0.29 -10.68 -0.11
N PRO A 50 -1.00 -9.88 -0.92
CA PRO A 50 -0.59 -9.58 -2.29
C PRO A 50 0.81 -8.97 -2.43
N LEU A 51 1.25 -8.13 -1.50
CA LEU A 51 2.63 -7.62 -1.52
C LEU A 51 3.66 -8.72 -1.26
N LEU A 52 3.39 -9.69 -0.38
CA LEU A 52 4.28 -10.83 -0.14
C LEU A 52 4.46 -11.71 -1.37
N THR A 53 3.39 -11.91 -2.17
CA THR A 53 3.45 -12.73 -3.40
C THR A 53 4.33 -12.11 -4.49
N GLU A 54 4.62 -10.80 -4.42
CA GLU A 54 5.56 -10.12 -5.32
C GLU A 54 7.05 -10.34 -4.95
N LYS A 55 7.31 -11.14 -3.92
CA LYS A 55 8.66 -11.55 -3.47
C LYS A 55 9.60 -10.38 -3.19
N PRO A 56 9.18 -9.37 -2.41
CA PRO A 56 10.12 -8.37 -1.93
C PRO A 56 11.20 -9.02 -1.05
N LEU A 57 12.32 -8.34 -0.85
CA LEU A 57 13.36 -8.80 0.07
C LEU A 57 12.84 -8.84 1.51
N SER A 58 12.12 -7.80 1.89
CA SER A 58 11.49 -7.71 3.21
C SER A 58 10.27 -6.82 3.22
N ILE A 59 9.31 -7.13 4.10
CA ILE A 59 8.21 -6.22 4.47
C ILE A 59 8.24 -6.03 5.98
N TRP A 60 8.43 -4.80 6.43
CA TRP A 60 8.35 -4.42 7.83
C TRP A 60 7.03 -3.72 8.10
N VAL A 61 6.22 -4.32 8.95
CA VAL A 61 4.93 -3.76 9.36
C VAL A 61 5.15 -2.91 10.60
N ALA A 62 4.89 -1.62 10.50
CA ALA A 62 5.04 -0.67 11.60
C ALA A 62 3.69 -0.08 12.02
N ASN A 63 3.40 -0.10 13.32
CA ASN A 63 2.15 0.48 13.82
C ASN A 63 2.35 1.12 15.19
N ARG A 64 1.53 2.13 15.53
CA ARG A 64 1.55 2.77 16.84
C ARG A 64 1.35 1.74 17.98
N SER A 65 0.39 0.83 17.81
CA SER A 65 0.23 -0.35 18.68
C SER A 65 1.04 -1.50 18.07
N VAL A 66 2.18 -1.83 18.66
CA VAL A 66 3.07 -2.89 18.17
C VAL A 66 2.37 -4.25 18.13
N ASP A 67 1.48 -4.54 19.08
CA ASP A 67 0.76 -5.81 19.16
C ASP A 67 -0.09 -6.05 17.90
N LYS A 68 -0.69 -4.99 17.32
CA LYS A 68 -1.45 -5.11 16.07
C LYS A 68 -0.53 -5.44 14.89
N ALA A 69 0.65 -4.85 14.84
CA ALA A 69 1.64 -5.18 13.80
C ALA A 69 2.13 -6.63 13.92
N ILE A 70 2.41 -7.08 15.15
CA ILE A 70 2.79 -8.48 15.44
C ILE A 70 1.69 -9.46 15.01
N GLN A 71 0.44 -9.18 15.37
CA GLN A 71 -0.70 -10.02 14.98
C GLN A 71 -0.89 -10.05 13.46
N LEU A 72 -0.73 -8.92 12.77
CA LEU A 72 -0.84 -8.87 11.32
C LEU A 72 0.27 -9.68 10.64
N ALA A 73 1.53 -9.48 11.03
CA ALA A 73 2.65 -10.24 10.51
C ALA A 73 2.52 -11.76 10.80
N ALA A 74 2.09 -12.14 12.01
CA ALA A 74 1.89 -13.52 12.38
C ALA A 74 0.83 -14.23 11.53
N ARG A 75 -0.28 -13.57 11.18
CA ARG A 75 -1.31 -14.13 10.28
C ARG A 75 -0.77 -14.42 8.87
N HIS A 76 0.27 -13.75 8.44
CA HIS A 76 0.88 -13.92 7.12
C HIS A 76 2.21 -14.68 7.18
N ALA A 77 2.63 -15.17 8.33
CA ALA A 77 3.93 -15.82 8.52
C ALA A 77 4.15 -17.03 7.59
N SER A 78 3.13 -17.85 7.39
CA SER A 78 3.21 -19.01 6.49
C SER A 78 3.42 -18.59 5.04
N LEU A 79 2.68 -17.54 4.57
CA LEU A 79 2.83 -17.00 3.23
C LEU A 79 4.21 -16.34 3.07
N ALA A 80 4.64 -15.53 4.03
CA ALA A 80 5.96 -14.89 3.99
C ALA A 80 7.08 -15.95 3.89
N ALA A 81 6.99 -17.03 4.66
CA ALA A 81 7.96 -18.13 4.63
C ALA A 81 7.95 -18.86 3.27
N SER A 82 6.77 -19.15 2.70
CA SER A 82 6.66 -19.82 1.40
C SER A 82 7.21 -18.98 0.25
N GLU A 83 7.08 -17.65 0.32
CA GLU A 83 7.61 -16.72 -0.68
C GLU A 83 9.07 -16.29 -0.42
N GLY A 84 9.66 -16.72 0.73
CA GLY A 84 11.03 -16.38 1.10
C GLY A 84 11.21 -14.92 1.50
N VAL A 85 10.17 -14.26 2.02
CA VAL A 85 10.16 -12.84 2.38
C VAL A 85 10.38 -12.66 3.88
N ASP A 86 11.30 -11.78 4.27
CA ASP A 86 11.53 -11.39 5.67
C ASP A 86 10.41 -10.44 6.13
N CYS A 87 9.39 -10.98 6.81
CA CYS A 87 8.26 -10.19 7.32
C CYS A 87 8.40 -9.95 8.82
N ARG A 88 8.58 -8.68 9.23
CA ARG A 88 8.79 -8.28 10.63
C ARG A 88 7.76 -7.27 11.08
N ALA A 89 7.60 -7.16 12.41
CA ALA A 89 6.68 -6.22 13.04
C ALA A 89 7.39 -5.34 14.07
N PHE A 90 7.06 -4.03 14.06
CA PHE A 90 7.68 -3.03 14.93
C PHE A 90 6.66 -2.00 15.44
N GLY A 91 7.00 -1.35 16.56
CA GLY A 91 6.40 -0.07 16.92
C GLY A 91 6.84 1.01 15.92
N LEU A 92 5.98 1.97 15.61
CA LEU A 92 6.23 2.96 14.55
C LEU A 92 7.48 3.82 14.79
N THR A 93 7.85 4.06 16.05
CA THR A 93 9.04 4.84 16.43
C THR A 93 10.21 3.95 16.86
N HIS A 94 10.18 2.64 16.52
CA HIS A 94 11.23 1.72 16.91
C HIS A 94 12.55 2.07 16.21
N GLU A 95 13.65 2.03 16.96
CA GLU A 95 14.99 2.42 16.48
C GLU A 95 15.42 1.66 15.21
N ALA A 96 15.04 0.38 15.10
CA ALA A 96 15.31 -0.41 13.89
C ALA A 96 14.72 0.20 12.62
N ILE A 97 13.54 0.84 12.68
CA ILE A 97 12.94 1.53 11.53
C ILE A 97 13.76 2.77 11.19
N LEU A 98 14.15 3.54 12.19
CA LEU A 98 14.89 4.80 12.01
C LEU A 98 16.31 4.59 11.50
N SER A 99 16.90 3.41 11.74
CA SER A 99 18.26 3.03 11.30
C SER A 99 18.30 2.28 9.96
N HIS A 100 17.13 2.02 9.35
CA HIS A 100 17.03 1.33 8.07
C HIS A 100 16.53 2.25 6.96
N SER A 101 16.85 1.89 5.71
CA SER A 101 16.34 2.55 4.52
C SER A 101 15.48 1.58 3.71
N PHE A 102 14.33 2.07 3.25
CA PHE A 102 13.34 1.30 2.49
C PHE A 102 13.25 1.82 1.05
N ASP A 103 13.03 0.90 0.12
CA ASP A 103 12.80 1.23 -1.28
C ASP A 103 11.36 1.73 -1.50
N LEU A 104 10.42 1.27 -0.66
CA LEU A 104 9.01 1.65 -0.71
C LEU A 104 8.48 1.87 0.71
N VAL A 105 7.81 2.98 0.93
CA VAL A 105 7.04 3.25 2.15
C VAL A 105 5.57 3.36 1.79
N ILE A 106 4.74 2.51 2.38
CA ILE A 106 3.29 2.48 2.18
C ILE A 106 2.60 2.95 3.46
N ASN A 107 1.84 4.03 3.39
CA ASN A 107 0.98 4.48 4.48
C ASN A 107 -0.43 3.89 4.36
N ALA A 108 -0.70 2.86 5.13
CA ALA A 108 -2.01 2.22 5.28
C ALA A 108 -2.68 2.58 6.62
N SER A 109 -2.24 3.67 7.25
CA SER A 109 -2.80 4.15 8.52
C SER A 109 -3.88 5.22 8.28
N SER A 110 -4.66 5.51 9.31
CA SER A 110 -5.63 6.61 9.29
C SER A 110 -5.02 7.98 9.62
N SER A 111 -3.69 8.10 9.72
CA SER A 111 -3.01 9.37 10.04
C SER A 111 -3.33 10.45 9.02
N SER A 112 -3.37 10.10 7.75
CA SER A 112 -3.68 11.02 6.65
C SER A 112 -5.08 11.64 6.74
N LEU A 113 -6.07 10.91 7.29
CA LEU A 113 -7.42 11.46 7.52
C LEU A 113 -7.45 12.61 8.52
N ASN A 114 -6.47 12.68 9.41
CA ASN A 114 -6.39 13.69 10.46
C ASN A 114 -5.27 14.72 10.21
N ASN A 115 -4.70 14.77 9.00
CA ASN A 115 -3.51 15.56 8.67
C ASN A 115 -2.36 15.38 9.69
N ALA A 116 -2.29 14.21 10.33
CA ALA A 116 -1.26 13.93 11.32
C ALA A 116 0.06 13.58 10.61
N ALA A 117 1.10 14.33 10.92
CA ALA A 117 2.45 14.02 10.46
C ALA A 117 2.87 12.61 10.91
N LEU A 118 3.57 11.89 10.04
CA LEU A 118 4.19 10.64 10.43
C LEU A 118 5.34 10.91 11.41
N PRO A 119 5.41 10.18 12.53
CA PRO A 119 6.47 10.37 13.53
C PRO A 119 7.79 9.69 13.12
N ILE A 120 8.03 9.56 11.83
CA ILE A 120 9.26 9.01 11.24
C ILE A 120 9.83 10.01 10.23
N PRO A 121 11.16 10.18 10.19
CA PRO A 121 11.78 11.05 9.19
C PRO A 121 11.68 10.41 7.80
N ALA A 122 11.54 11.22 6.75
CA ALA A 122 11.50 10.69 5.40
C ALA A 122 12.86 10.13 4.93
N SER A 123 13.95 10.38 5.68
CA SER A 123 15.25 9.73 5.46
C SER A 123 15.23 8.20 5.58
N VAL A 124 14.17 7.60 6.12
CA VAL A 124 13.96 6.14 6.05
C VAL A 124 13.68 5.66 4.62
N LEU A 125 13.28 6.56 3.72
CA LEU A 125 13.07 6.27 2.31
C LEU A 125 14.37 6.49 1.53
N GLN A 126 14.75 5.57 0.68
CA GLN A 126 15.92 5.72 -0.18
C GLN A 126 15.74 6.84 -1.20
N ALA A 127 16.82 7.45 -1.66
CA ALA A 127 16.80 8.57 -2.62
C ALA A 127 16.05 8.29 -3.93
N ASN A 128 16.00 7.03 -4.38
CA ASN A 128 15.22 6.58 -5.54
C ASN A 128 14.03 5.71 -5.12
N GLY A 129 13.58 5.88 -3.89
CA GLY A 129 12.46 5.14 -3.33
C GLY A 129 11.11 5.75 -3.74
N LEU A 130 10.07 5.00 -3.46
CA LEU A 130 8.68 5.41 -3.71
C LEU A 130 7.92 5.50 -2.40
N ALA A 131 7.17 6.57 -2.20
CA ALA A 131 6.19 6.70 -1.13
C ALA A 131 4.77 6.53 -1.70
N CYS A 132 3.94 5.74 -1.02
CA CYS A 132 2.55 5.52 -1.44
C CYS A 132 1.61 5.67 -0.24
N ASP A 133 0.65 6.59 -0.31
CA ASP A 133 -0.46 6.65 0.64
C ASP A 133 -1.65 5.85 0.10
N LEU A 134 -2.33 5.07 0.92
CA LEU A 134 -3.56 4.40 0.50
C LEU A 134 -4.77 5.34 0.49
N MET A 135 -4.65 6.52 1.11
CA MET A 135 -5.61 7.61 0.94
C MET A 135 -5.30 8.39 -0.35
N TYR A 136 -6.28 9.13 -0.87
CA TYR A 136 -6.14 9.92 -2.09
C TYR A 136 -6.70 11.33 -1.93
N GLY A 137 -6.37 12.20 -2.89
CA GLY A 137 -6.80 13.59 -2.89
C GLY A 137 -6.27 14.37 -1.68
N PRO A 138 -7.07 15.33 -1.12
CA PRO A 138 -6.62 16.18 -0.03
C PRO A 138 -6.15 15.41 1.22
N ALA A 139 -6.71 14.23 1.48
CA ALA A 139 -6.32 13.41 2.63
C ALA A 139 -4.88 12.89 2.53
N ALA A 140 -4.36 12.64 1.33
CA ALA A 140 -3.00 12.15 1.11
C ALA A 140 -1.95 13.27 1.11
N GLN A 141 -2.34 14.55 1.06
CA GLN A 141 -1.44 15.67 0.79
C GLN A 141 -0.27 15.74 1.77
N ALA A 142 -0.53 15.67 3.06
CA ALA A 142 0.52 15.77 4.08
C ALA A 142 1.58 14.65 3.95
N PHE A 143 1.17 13.44 3.59
CA PHE A 143 2.09 12.33 3.32
C PHE A 143 2.88 12.54 2.01
N MET A 144 2.22 13.02 0.98
CA MET A 144 2.86 13.35 -0.29
C MET A 144 3.94 14.42 -0.10
N GLU A 145 3.63 15.50 0.61
CA GLU A 145 4.57 16.57 0.94
C GLU A 145 5.74 16.05 1.78
N TRP A 146 5.47 15.21 2.78
CA TRP A 146 6.52 14.56 3.59
C TRP A 146 7.53 13.80 2.71
N ALA A 147 7.07 13.04 1.71
CA ALA A 147 7.95 12.33 0.80
C ALA A 147 8.70 13.27 -0.15
N LEU A 148 8.01 14.23 -0.76
CA LEU A 148 8.58 15.16 -1.73
C LEU A 148 9.66 16.07 -1.13
N THR A 149 9.56 16.46 0.16
CA THR A 149 10.60 17.24 0.85
C THR A 149 11.96 16.53 0.89
N HIS A 150 11.99 15.21 0.67
CA HIS A 150 13.20 14.39 0.64
C HIS A 150 13.61 13.97 -0.78
N GLY A 151 13.01 14.60 -1.81
CA GLY A 151 13.37 14.36 -3.21
C GLY A 151 12.98 12.97 -3.73
N THR A 152 12.00 12.32 -3.10
CA THR A 152 11.50 11.00 -3.52
C THR A 152 10.17 11.13 -4.26
N GLU A 153 9.88 10.16 -5.13
CA GLU A 153 8.57 10.09 -5.76
C GLU A 153 7.48 9.74 -4.74
N ALA A 154 6.31 10.34 -4.93
CA ALA A 154 5.16 10.12 -4.07
C ALA A 154 3.90 9.84 -4.87
N ARG A 155 3.08 8.91 -4.39
CA ARG A 155 1.79 8.53 -4.99
C ARG A 155 0.71 8.50 -3.92
N ASP A 156 -0.49 8.88 -4.32
CA ASP A 156 -1.70 8.66 -3.52
C ASP A 156 -2.45 7.39 -3.97
N GLY A 157 -3.45 6.99 -3.21
CA GLY A 157 -4.22 5.76 -3.41
C GLY A 157 -5.23 5.78 -4.56
N LEU A 158 -5.30 6.84 -5.37
CA LEU A 158 -6.28 6.90 -6.46
C LEU A 158 -6.07 5.78 -7.49
N GLY A 159 -4.81 5.50 -7.84
CA GLY A 159 -4.49 4.40 -8.73
C GLY A 159 -4.94 3.04 -8.16
N MET A 160 -4.65 2.78 -6.89
CA MET A 160 -5.14 1.58 -6.19
C MET A 160 -6.67 1.50 -6.23
N LEU A 161 -7.38 2.60 -5.99
CA LEU A 161 -8.85 2.66 -6.02
C LEU A 161 -9.39 2.24 -7.39
N VAL A 162 -8.82 2.74 -8.46
CA VAL A 162 -9.24 2.42 -9.83
C VAL A 162 -8.97 0.95 -10.17
N GLU A 163 -7.76 0.47 -9.87
CA GLU A 163 -7.36 -0.89 -10.21
C GLU A 163 -8.12 -1.96 -9.38
N GLN A 164 -8.39 -1.70 -8.09
CA GLN A 164 -9.21 -2.62 -7.28
C GLN A 164 -10.66 -2.68 -7.76
N ALA A 165 -11.22 -1.53 -8.19
CA ALA A 165 -12.56 -1.48 -8.76
C ALA A 165 -12.62 -2.23 -10.10
N ALA A 166 -11.58 -2.11 -10.92
CA ALA A 166 -11.47 -2.85 -12.17
C ALA A 166 -11.38 -4.36 -11.95
N ALA A 167 -10.60 -4.80 -10.94
CA ALA A 167 -10.52 -6.21 -10.56
C ALA A 167 -11.90 -6.74 -10.10
N SER A 168 -12.60 -6.00 -9.25
CA SER A 168 -13.96 -6.35 -8.83
C SER A 168 -14.95 -6.41 -10.00
N PHE A 169 -14.89 -5.43 -10.91
CA PHE A 169 -15.72 -5.40 -12.11
C PHE A 169 -15.46 -6.60 -13.00
N HIS A 170 -14.19 -6.96 -13.19
CA HIS A 170 -13.81 -8.14 -13.95
C HIS A 170 -14.35 -9.43 -13.32
N LEU A 171 -14.24 -9.58 -12.00
CA LEU A 171 -14.81 -10.74 -11.29
C LEU A 171 -16.32 -10.87 -11.47
N TRP A 172 -17.04 -9.75 -11.49
CA TRP A 172 -18.51 -9.75 -11.59
C TRP A 172 -19.01 -9.87 -13.02
N ARG A 173 -18.31 -9.28 -13.98
CA ARG A 173 -18.79 -9.10 -15.34
C ARG A 173 -17.99 -9.86 -16.41
N GLY A 174 -16.79 -10.37 -16.06
CA GLY A 174 -15.88 -11.03 -17.01
C GLY A 174 -15.22 -10.08 -18.02
N VAL A 175 -15.36 -8.76 -17.82
CA VAL A 175 -14.85 -7.73 -18.73
C VAL A 175 -13.79 -6.89 -18.00
N GLN A 176 -12.66 -6.63 -18.66
CA GLN A 176 -11.62 -5.74 -18.15
C GLN A 176 -11.91 -4.29 -18.56
N PRO A 177 -12.17 -3.37 -17.61
CA PRO A 177 -12.42 -1.96 -17.94
C PRO A 177 -11.13 -1.20 -18.27
N PRO A 178 -11.22 -0.06 -18.99
CA PRO A 178 -10.06 0.77 -19.36
C PRO A 178 -9.59 1.64 -18.18
N THR A 179 -8.76 1.09 -17.29
CA THR A 179 -8.35 1.76 -16.04
C THR A 179 -7.56 3.05 -16.25
N GLN A 180 -6.71 3.13 -17.27
CA GLN A 180 -5.89 4.32 -17.53
C GLN A 180 -6.76 5.56 -17.80
N GLN A 181 -7.78 5.44 -18.66
CA GLN A 181 -8.67 6.56 -18.96
C GLN A 181 -9.44 6.98 -17.72
N VAL A 182 -9.99 6.01 -16.98
CA VAL A 182 -10.71 6.28 -15.72
C VAL A 182 -9.83 7.00 -14.71
N LEU A 183 -8.56 6.60 -14.58
CA LEU A 183 -7.62 7.25 -13.66
C LEU A 183 -7.36 8.70 -14.06
N VAL A 184 -7.18 8.99 -15.36
CA VAL A 184 -7.00 10.36 -15.86
C VAL A 184 -8.23 11.22 -15.58
N ASP A 185 -9.41 10.71 -15.88
CA ASP A 185 -10.68 11.44 -15.69
C ASP A 185 -10.93 11.74 -14.20
N LEU A 186 -10.73 10.75 -13.32
CA LEU A 186 -10.87 10.96 -11.88
C LEU A 186 -9.81 11.93 -11.34
N ARG A 187 -8.57 11.85 -11.81
CA ARG A 187 -7.50 12.78 -11.40
C ARG A 187 -7.89 14.22 -11.73
N ALA A 188 -8.46 14.46 -12.91
CA ALA A 188 -8.94 15.78 -13.30
C ALA A 188 -10.08 16.30 -12.40
N LEU A 189 -10.95 15.40 -11.92
CA LEU A 189 -12.07 15.78 -11.05
C LEU A 189 -11.66 16.12 -9.61
N ILE A 190 -10.62 15.44 -9.08
CA ILE A 190 -10.18 15.64 -7.69
C ILE A 190 -9.06 16.67 -7.54
N SER A 191 -8.40 17.06 -8.64
CA SER A 191 -7.45 18.17 -8.62
C SER A 191 -8.21 19.47 -8.48
N PRO A 192 -7.85 20.35 -7.53
CA PRO A 192 -8.52 21.65 -7.43
C PRO A 192 -8.35 22.38 -8.74
N SER A 193 -9.45 22.92 -9.25
CA SER A 193 -9.40 23.86 -10.39
C SER A 193 -8.51 25.03 -9.99
N GLN A 194 -7.44 25.26 -10.76
CA GLN A 194 -6.58 26.43 -10.61
C GLN A 194 -7.36 27.72 -10.89
#